data_e323e767dcd3da3b6f0764d427aac4ea
#
_entry.id   e323e767dcd3da3b6f0764d427aac4ea
#
_cell.length_a   1.000
_cell.length_b   1.000
_cell.length_c   1.000
_cell.angle_alpha   90.00
_cell.angle_beta   90.00
_cell.angle_gamma   90.00
#
_symmetry.space_group_name_H-M   'P 1'
#
loop_
_entity.id
_entity.type
_entity.pdbx_description
1 polymer ?
#
loop_
_entity_poly.entity_id
_entity_poly.type
_entity_poly.pdbx_seq_one_letter_code
_entity_poly.pdbx_strand_id
1 'polypeptide(L)'
;LFCSLAAYPLARMRFAGRGLVLGLVVATILIPFQVVMIPLYLLMVQLGLRNTLLALVIPQAATAFGLYLLRQSFLGVPKDLEEAARIDGCSRLGEWWNVMIPAARADLITLAMVCVHRHLE
;
A
#
# COMPACT_ATOMS: atom_id res chain seq x y z
N LEU A 1 0.30 -6.50 -2.43
CA LEU A 1 0.72 -7.09 -1.16
C LEU A 1 1.51 -6.10 -0.29
N PHE A 2 2.59 -5.47 -0.82
CA PHE A 2 3.40 -4.50 -0.04
C PHE A 2 2.57 -3.32 0.46
N CYS A 3 1.72 -2.74 -0.39
CA CYS A 3 0.81 -1.66 0.01
C CYS A 3 -0.16 -2.10 1.10
N SER A 4 -0.69 -3.31 1.04
CA SER A 4 -1.63 -3.83 2.06
C SER A 4 -0.95 -4.08 3.40
N LEU A 5 0.27 -4.60 3.38
CA LEU A 5 1.07 -4.81 4.59
C LEU A 5 1.41 -3.49 5.29
N ALA A 6 1.73 -2.45 4.51
CA ALA A 6 1.98 -1.11 5.04
C ALA A 6 0.70 -0.37 5.45
N ALA A 7 -0.41 -0.58 4.75
CA ALA A 7 -1.69 0.04 5.04
C ALA A 7 -2.33 -0.49 6.34
N TYR A 8 -2.12 -1.74 6.68
CA TYR A 8 -2.68 -2.36 7.88
C TYR A 8 -2.29 -1.65 9.18
N PRO A 9 -1.00 -1.40 9.47
CA PRO A 9 -0.63 -0.62 10.66
C PRO A 9 -1.20 0.79 10.67
N LEU A 10 -1.24 1.46 9.53
CA LEU A 10 -1.79 2.81 9.39
C LEU A 10 -3.32 2.85 9.59
N ALA A 11 -4.02 1.75 9.30
CA ALA A 11 -5.46 1.65 9.50
C ALA A 11 -5.84 1.28 10.94
N ARG A 12 -5.14 0.31 11.54
CA ARG A 12 -5.58 -0.40 12.74
C ARG A 12 -4.68 -0.22 13.96
N MET A 13 -3.40 -0.02 13.76
CA MET A 13 -2.48 0.18 14.87
C MET A 13 -2.46 1.63 15.33
N ARG A 14 -2.41 1.84 16.65
CA ARG A 14 -2.22 3.17 17.24
C ARG A 14 -0.74 3.33 17.59
N PHE A 15 -0.08 4.26 16.93
CA PHE A 15 1.31 4.62 17.23
C PHE A 15 1.50 6.13 17.16
N ALA A 16 2.49 6.63 17.89
CA ALA A 16 2.84 8.05 17.86
C ALA A 16 3.32 8.43 16.45
N GLY A 17 2.81 9.54 15.90
CA GLY A 17 3.18 10.00 14.55
C GLY A 17 2.35 9.43 13.39
N ARG A 18 1.34 8.59 13.65
CA ARG A 18 0.45 8.06 12.62
C ARG A 18 -0.14 9.15 11.71
N GLY A 19 -0.59 10.26 12.32
CA GLY A 19 -1.14 11.41 11.58
C GLY A 19 -0.11 12.07 10.66
N LEU A 20 1.13 12.18 11.12
CA LEU A 20 2.22 12.75 10.35
C LEU A 20 2.59 11.85 9.16
N VAL A 21 2.73 10.56 9.38
CA VAL A 21 3.00 9.58 8.31
C VAL A 21 1.89 9.61 7.26
N LEU A 22 0.63 9.63 7.70
CA LEU A 22 -0.50 9.73 6.79
C LEU A 22 -0.51 11.04 6.01
N GLY A 23 -0.21 12.16 6.68
CA GLY A 23 -0.07 13.46 6.02
C GLY A 23 1.02 13.47 4.95
N LEU A 24 2.17 12.85 5.22
CA LEU A 24 3.24 12.68 4.24
C LEU A 24 2.81 11.82 3.04
N VAL A 25 2.10 10.73 3.30
CA VAL A 25 1.56 9.87 2.23
C VAL A 25 0.60 10.65 1.32
N VAL A 26 -0.33 11.41 1.92
CA VAL A 26 -1.26 12.25 1.15
C VAL A 26 -0.53 13.35 0.38
N ALA A 27 0.45 14.00 1.00
CA ALA A 27 1.28 15.00 0.33
C ALA A 27 2.01 14.43 -0.88
N THR A 28 2.49 13.19 -0.79
CA THR A 28 3.16 12.50 -1.91
C THR A 28 2.21 12.24 -3.09
N ILE A 29 0.93 12.01 -2.84
CA ILE A 29 -0.08 11.83 -3.90
C ILE A 29 -0.25 13.11 -4.72
N LEU A 30 -0.08 14.28 -4.11
CA LEU A 30 -0.18 15.58 -4.78
C LEU A 30 1.00 15.90 -5.71
N ILE A 31 2.11 15.19 -5.56
CA ILE A 31 3.29 15.39 -6.40
C ILE A 31 3.06 14.71 -7.75
N PRO A 32 3.11 15.42 -8.88
CA PRO A 32 3.00 14.82 -10.20
C PRO A 32 4.12 13.80 -10.43
N PHE A 33 3.79 12.64 -10.94
CA PHE A 33 4.77 11.58 -11.23
C PHE A 33 5.89 12.06 -12.16
N GLN A 34 5.58 12.95 -13.10
CA GLN A 34 6.53 13.53 -14.04
C GLN A 34 7.71 14.23 -13.34
N VAL A 35 7.47 14.87 -12.20
CA VAL A 35 8.52 15.55 -11.44
C VAL A 35 9.46 14.55 -10.77
N VAL A 36 8.91 13.41 -10.34
CA VAL A 36 9.68 12.37 -9.64
C VAL A 36 10.41 11.44 -10.61
N MET A 37 9.99 11.38 -11.87
CA MET A 37 10.50 10.44 -12.87
C MET A 37 12.01 10.57 -13.09
N ILE A 38 12.52 11.80 -13.22
CA ILE A 38 13.96 12.04 -13.46
C ILE A 38 14.81 11.63 -12.26
N PRO A 39 14.56 12.08 -11.03
CA PRO A 39 15.29 11.62 -9.85
C PRO A 39 15.21 10.11 -9.65
N LEU A 40 14.05 9.52 -9.91
CA LEU A 40 13.83 8.08 -9.79
C LEU A 40 14.67 7.30 -10.80
N TYR A 41 14.74 7.76 -12.05
CA TYR A 41 15.60 7.16 -13.07
C TYR A 41 17.07 7.18 -12.67
N LEU A 42 17.55 8.32 -12.19
CA LEU A 42 18.94 8.48 -11.72
C LEU A 42 19.23 7.53 -10.55
N LEU A 43 18.30 7.39 -9.62
CA LEU A 43 18.42 6.45 -8.51
C LEU A 43 18.54 5.00 -9.00
N MET A 44 17.71 4.60 -9.96
CA MET A 44 17.76 3.24 -10.53
C MET A 44 19.07 2.98 -11.28
N VAL A 45 19.61 3.99 -11.95
CA VAL A 45 20.94 3.90 -12.60
C VAL A 45 22.04 3.73 -11.56
N GLN A 46 22.02 4.49 -10.47
CA GLN A 46 23.00 4.39 -9.38
C GLN A 46 22.97 3.01 -8.69
N LEU A 47 21.78 2.42 -8.56
CA LEU A 47 21.59 1.08 -8.01
C LEU A 47 21.99 -0.04 -8.98
N GLY A 48 22.46 0.29 -10.19
CA GLY A 48 22.83 -0.71 -11.19
C GLY A 48 21.67 -1.47 -11.82
N LEU A 49 20.43 -1.02 -11.61
CA LEU A 49 19.21 -1.68 -12.09
C LEU A 49 18.78 -1.23 -13.48
N ARG A 50 19.64 -0.53 -14.21
CA ARG A 50 19.36 -0.07 -15.58
C ARG A 50 19.02 -1.26 -16.48
N ASN A 51 17.93 -1.11 -17.25
CA ASN A 51 17.42 -2.15 -18.16
C ASN A 51 17.00 -3.46 -17.49
N THR A 52 16.59 -3.42 -16.22
CA THR A 52 16.02 -4.58 -15.52
C THR A 52 14.54 -4.37 -15.26
N LEU A 53 13.79 -5.48 -15.21
CA LEU A 53 12.36 -5.46 -14.79
C LEU A 53 12.21 -4.95 -13.35
N LEU A 54 13.23 -5.13 -12.51
CA LEU A 54 13.23 -4.64 -11.13
C LEU A 54 13.17 -3.11 -11.06
N ALA A 55 13.82 -2.40 -11.97
CA ALA A 55 13.76 -0.94 -12.04
C ALA A 55 12.34 -0.43 -12.29
N LEU A 56 11.49 -1.24 -12.92
CA LEU A 56 10.10 -0.92 -13.20
C LEU A 56 9.18 -1.30 -12.01
N VAL A 57 9.42 -2.46 -11.42
CA VAL A 57 8.57 -3.04 -10.37
C VAL A 57 8.77 -2.36 -9.02
N ILE A 58 10.02 -2.06 -8.63
CA ILE A 58 10.34 -1.52 -7.31
C ILE A 58 9.61 -0.19 -7.03
N PRO A 59 9.65 0.83 -7.91
CA PRO A 59 8.94 2.07 -7.65
C PRO A 59 7.42 1.93 -7.59
N GLN A 60 6.88 0.94 -8.29
CA GLN A 60 5.44 0.69 -8.35
C GLN A 60 4.93 -0.22 -7.21
N ALA A 61 5.82 -0.96 -6.57
CA ALA A 61 5.46 -1.91 -5.51
C ALA A 61 4.81 -1.25 -4.29
N ALA A 62 5.13 0.02 -4.02
CA ALA A 62 4.59 0.78 -2.90
C ALA A 62 4.17 2.19 -3.35
N THR A 63 3.01 2.29 -3.99
CA THR A 63 2.46 3.60 -4.37
C THR A 63 1.71 4.23 -3.20
N ALA A 64 1.88 5.54 -3.01
CA ALA A 64 1.18 6.29 -1.97
C ALA A 64 -0.35 6.22 -2.15
N PHE A 65 -0.83 6.25 -3.39
CA PHE A 65 -2.24 6.08 -3.72
C PHE A 65 -2.77 4.71 -3.30
N GLY A 66 -2.03 3.63 -3.61
CA GLY A 66 -2.40 2.28 -3.22
C GLY A 66 -2.44 2.08 -1.71
N LEU A 67 -1.47 2.66 -1.00
CA LEU A 67 -1.44 2.64 0.45
C LEU A 67 -2.65 3.35 1.05
N TYR A 68 -3.00 4.53 0.55
CA TYR A 68 -4.14 5.31 1.00
C TYR A 68 -5.47 4.61 0.72
N LEU A 69 -5.64 4.07 -0.49
CA LEU A 69 -6.84 3.33 -0.89
C LEU A 69 -7.08 2.12 0.01
N LEU A 70 -6.06 1.28 0.20
CA LEU A 70 -6.16 0.09 1.05
C LEU A 70 -6.35 0.44 2.53
N ARG A 71 -5.76 1.55 2.99
CA ARG A 71 -6.03 2.04 4.34
C ARG A 71 -7.51 2.40 4.51
N GLN A 72 -8.11 3.09 3.57
CA GLN A 72 -9.54 3.43 3.62
C GLN A 72 -10.42 2.19 3.60
N SER A 73 -10.06 1.22 2.77
CA SER A 73 -10.73 -0.07 2.72
C SER A 73 -10.68 -0.81 4.06
N PHE A 74 -9.51 -0.90 4.67
CA PHE A 74 -9.35 -1.55 5.97
C PHE A 74 -10.08 -0.83 7.09
N LEU A 75 -10.23 0.48 7.05
CA LEU A 75 -11.06 1.23 7.99
C LEU A 75 -12.56 0.89 7.89
N GLY A 76 -13.00 0.49 6.70
CA GLY A 76 -14.39 0.07 6.45
C GLY A 76 -14.71 -1.34 6.96
N VAL A 77 -13.70 -2.15 7.28
CA VAL A 77 -13.93 -3.51 7.83
C VAL A 77 -14.45 -3.41 9.27
N PRO A 78 -15.57 -4.09 9.61
CA PRO A 78 -16.10 -4.10 10.96
C PRO A 78 -15.08 -4.64 11.98
N LYS A 79 -14.97 -3.98 13.13
CA LYS A 79 -14.08 -4.40 14.21
C LYS A 79 -14.42 -5.76 14.79
N ASP A 80 -15.70 -6.11 14.72
CA ASP A 80 -16.21 -7.39 15.22
C ASP A 80 -15.53 -8.59 14.56
N LEU A 81 -15.16 -8.46 13.29
CA LEU A 81 -14.41 -9.50 12.56
C LEU A 81 -12.97 -9.65 13.08
N GLU A 82 -12.33 -8.55 13.47
CA GLU A 82 -11.00 -8.58 14.08
C GLU A 82 -11.05 -9.19 15.49
N GLU A 83 -12.07 -8.82 16.26
CA GLU A 83 -12.27 -9.34 17.61
C GLU A 83 -12.55 -10.84 17.58
N ALA A 84 -13.37 -11.30 16.65
CA ALA A 84 -13.63 -12.72 16.42
C ALA A 84 -12.34 -13.48 16.06
N ALA A 85 -11.53 -12.94 15.15
CA ALA A 85 -10.26 -13.55 14.79
C ALA A 85 -9.27 -13.63 15.96
N ARG A 86 -9.26 -12.64 16.85
CA ARG A 86 -8.44 -12.64 18.06
C ARG A 86 -8.91 -13.67 19.09
N ILE A 87 -10.23 -13.83 19.25
CA ILE A 87 -10.82 -14.87 20.10
C ILE A 87 -10.41 -16.25 19.58
N ASP A 88 -10.37 -16.44 18.26
CA ASP A 88 -9.90 -17.68 17.63
C ASP A 88 -8.37 -17.88 17.70
N GLY A 89 -7.64 -16.97 18.36
CA GLY A 89 -6.21 -17.09 18.57
C GLY A 89 -5.32 -16.64 17.42
N CYS A 90 -5.85 -15.90 16.45
CA CYS A 90 -5.06 -15.36 15.33
C CYS A 90 -4.04 -14.31 15.80
N SER A 91 -2.81 -14.41 15.30
CA SER A 91 -1.81 -13.35 15.44
C SER A 91 -2.18 -12.16 14.54
N ARG A 92 -1.54 -11.00 14.74
CA ARG A 92 -1.77 -9.81 13.91
C ARG A 92 -1.51 -10.05 12.41
N LEU A 93 -0.53 -10.86 12.09
CA LEU A 93 -0.28 -11.29 10.70
C LEU A 93 -1.36 -12.26 10.20
N GLY A 94 -1.84 -13.14 11.06
CA GLY A 94 -2.97 -14.02 10.76
C GLY A 94 -4.26 -13.24 10.53
N GLU A 95 -4.54 -12.23 11.33
CA GLU A 95 -5.66 -11.31 11.18
C GLU A 95 -5.58 -10.55 9.84
N TRP A 96 -4.40 -10.04 9.49
CA TRP A 96 -4.17 -9.39 8.21
C TRP A 96 -4.43 -10.34 7.02
N TRP A 97 -3.90 -11.55 7.08
CA TRP A 97 -3.99 -12.52 5.98
C TRP A 97 -5.39 -13.13 5.84
N ASN A 98 -6.00 -13.52 6.95
CA ASN A 98 -7.26 -14.30 6.94
C ASN A 98 -8.52 -13.41 6.95
N VAL A 99 -8.43 -12.19 7.46
CA VAL A 99 -9.58 -11.27 7.61
C VAL A 99 -9.45 -10.07 6.70
N MET A 100 -8.35 -9.33 6.77
CA MET A 100 -8.21 -8.06 6.06
C MET A 100 -8.06 -8.23 4.55
N ILE A 101 -7.23 -9.14 4.10
CA ILE A 101 -7.02 -9.40 2.67
C ILE A 101 -8.31 -9.88 1.98
N PRO A 102 -9.05 -10.87 2.51
CA PRO A 102 -10.33 -11.28 1.92
C PRO A 102 -11.38 -10.18 1.95
N ALA A 103 -11.46 -9.38 3.01
CA ALA A 103 -12.42 -8.29 3.12
C ALA A 103 -12.14 -7.16 2.11
N ALA A 104 -10.88 -6.91 1.80
CA ALA A 104 -10.44 -5.87 0.86
C ALA A 104 -10.22 -6.37 -0.58
N ARG A 105 -10.75 -7.53 -0.95
CA ARG A 105 -10.55 -8.12 -2.30
C ARG A 105 -10.91 -7.18 -3.45
N ALA A 106 -12.06 -6.52 -3.35
CA ALA A 106 -12.53 -5.59 -4.39
C ALA A 106 -11.54 -4.44 -4.60
N ASP A 107 -11.02 -3.87 -3.53
CA ASP A 107 -10.08 -2.75 -3.57
C ASP A 107 -8.70 -3.19 -4.04
N LEU A 108 -8.27 -4.41 -3.69
CA LEU A 108 -7.05 -5.01 -4.22
C LEU A 108 -7.12 -5.25 -5.73
N ILE A 109 -8.27 -5.71 -6.24
CA ILE A 109 -8.49 -5.88 -7.67
C ILE A 109 -8.52 -4.53 -8.37
N THR A 110 -9.21 -3.54 -7.81
CA THR A 110 -9.25 -2.18 -8.34
C THR A 110 -7.86 -1.57 -8.39
N LEU A 111 -7.06 -1.73 -7.34
CA LEU A 111 -5.69 -1.26 -7.30
C LEU A 111 -4.82 -1.94 -8.36
N ALA A 112 -4.96 -3.25 -8.53
CA ALA A 112 -4.26 -3.99 -9.56
C ALA A 112 -4.63 -3.50 -10.97
N MET A 113 -5.92 -3.26 -11.22
CA MET A 113 -6.39 -2.69 -12.50
C MET A 113 -5.81 -1.30 -12.76
N VAL A 114 -5.82 -0.42 -11.77
CA VAL A 114 -5.24 0.94 -11.88
C VAL A 114 -3.74 0.88 -12.15
N CYS A 115 -3.01 -0.01 -11.47
CA CYS A 115 -1.59 -0.21 -11.71
C CYS A 115 -1.31 -0.69 -13.13
N VAL A 116 -2.09 -1.65 -13.65
CA VAL A 116 -1.96 -2.16 -15.02
C VAL A 116 -2.31 -1.08 -16.05
N HIS A 117 -3.41 -0.36 -15.86
CA HIS A 117 -3.82 0.72 -16.76
C HIS A 117 -2.75 1.81 -16.88
N ARG A 118 -2.16 2.19 -15.76
CA ARG A 118 -1.10 3.20 -15.71
C ARG A 118 0.19 2.76 -16.41
N HIS A 119 0.38 1.47 -16.61
CA HIS A 119 1.53 0.91 -17.34
C HIS A 119 1.28 0.79 -18.86
N LEU A 120 0.01 0.83 -19.27
CA LEU A 120 -0.37 0.71 -20.68
C LEU A 120 -0.42 2.07 -21.40
N GLU A 121 -0.44 3.20 -20.67
CA GLU A 121 -0.32 4.57 -21.20
C GLU A 121 1.12 5.05 -21.16
#